data_a91cfc4bcefa6703619d191fe5cd0c3e
#
_entry.id   a91cfc4bcefa6703619d191fe5cd0c3e
#
_cell.length_a   1.000
_cell.length_b   1.000
_cell.length_c   1.000
_cell.angle_alpha   90.00
_cell.angle_beta   90.00
_cell.angle_gamma   90.00
#
_symmetry.space_group_name_H-M   'P 1'
#
loop_
_entity.id
_entity.type
_entity.pdbx_description
1 polymer ?
#
loop_
_entity_poly.entity_id
_entity_poly.type
_entity_poly.pdbx_seq_one_letter_code
_entity_poly.pdbx_strand_id
1 'polypeptide(L)'
;MRFPVRISASLAVISALVLSAGTLALAQNSSTSSSSQSATDNSAPMNGSYISIDPLAKVRYDNRYDVSLGMAYDHMKAGPNLLQGSNLGGLDLSGSYWLSKHWGAEGSVRGYVGTSGAGTNAYSIKGPFVAQYMFVAGPEWLGPHNKHGALIAHVLAGGTYGNFEKDLRGHSPSVVAFYNDQLAPAMIMGGHFDLNRSEHWVFRITPDAVLTHYGTNYGANLSQTDINFALSVGLEYKFKKKR
;
A
#
# COMPACT_ATOMS: atom_id res chain seq x y z
N MET A 1 35.33 14.77 7.58
CA MET A 1 34.30 14.29 8.51
C MET A 1 33.51 13.17 7.81
N ARG A 2 33.59 11.94 8.30
CA ARG A 2 32.87 10.80 7.72
C ARG A 2 31.57 10.63 8.51
N PHE A 3 30.43 10.87 7.88
CA PHE A 3 29.12 10.59 8.48
C PHE A 3 28.79 9.11 8.29
N PRO A 4 28.49 8.36 9.36
CA PRO A 4 28.02 7.00 9.22
C PRO A 4 26.55 7.04 8.79
N VAL A 5 26.27 6.56 7.58
CA VAL A 5 24.90 6.28 7.11
C VAL A 5 24.36 5.12 7.94
N ARG A 6 23.54 5.41 8.94
CA ARG A 6 22.74 4.40 9.65
C ARG A 6 21.56 4.02 8.76
N ILE A 7 21.74 2.98 7.96
CA ILE A 7 20.60 2.32 7.28
C ILE A 7 19.80 1.61 8.36
N SER A 8 18.70 2.20 8.74
CA SER A 8 17.80 1.64 9.75
C SER A 8 17.27 0.28 9.32
N ALA A 9 17.06 -0.63 10.27
CA ALA A 9 16.64 -2.02 10.11
C ALA A 9 15.29 -2.24 9.35
N SER A 10 14.60 -1.17 9.00
CA SER A 10 13.34 -1.21 8.26
C SER A 10 13.46 -1.81 6.85
N LEU A 11 14.63 -1.74 6.21
CA LEU A 11 14.84 -2.34 4.88
C LEU A 11 14.92 -3.87 4.93
N ALA A 12 15.34 -4.44 6.07
CA ALA A 12 15.47 -5.88 6.24
C ALA A 12 14.09 -6.59 6.34
N VAL A 13 13.07 -5.90 6.85
CA VAL A 13 11.71 -6.47 6.99
C VAL A 13 11.02 -6.60 5.63
N ILE A 14 11.24 -5.65 4.71
CA ILE A 14 10.67 -5.69 3.36
C ILE A 14 11.25 -6.86 2.55
N SER A 15 12.55 -7.12 2.68
CA SER A 15 13.20 -8.25 2.01
C SER A 15 12.74 -9.62 2.53
N ALA A 16 12.41 -9.74 3.81
CA ALA A 16 11.94 -10.99 4.41
C ALA A 16 10.48 -11.32 4.00
N LEU A 17 9.62 -10.32 3.79
CA LEU A 17 8.23 -10.54 3.39
C LEU A 17 8.11 -11.02 1.94
N VAL A 18 9.01 -10.59 1.06
CA VAL A 18 9.02 -11.01 -0.36
C VAL A 18 9.52 -12.45 -0.52
N LEU A 19 10.45 -12.91 0.34
CA LEU A 19 10.97 -14.28 0.28
C LEU A 19 10.05 -15.33 0.88
N SER A 20 9.17 -14.97 1.83
CA SER A 20 8.26 -15.94 2.46
C SER A 20 7.00 -16.25 1.64
N ALA A 21 6.63 -15.41 0.68
CA ALA A 21 5.49 -15.64 -0.20
C ALA A 21 5.76 -16.69 -1.30
N GLY A 22 7.03 -17.01 -1.59
CA GLY A 22 7.42 -17.95 -2.64
C GLY A 22 7.30 -19.43 -2.27
N THR A 23 7.19 -19.77 -0.98
CA THR A 23 7.22 -21.18 -0.54
C THR A 23 5.85 -21.81 -0.28
N LEU A 24 4.77 -21.06 -0.34
CA LEU A 24 3.41 -21.60 -0.13
C LEU A 24 2.69 -22.07 -1.40
N ALA A 25 3.31 -21.94 -2.58
CA ALA A 25 2.69 -22.32 -3.86
C ALA A 25 3.00 -23.75 -4.33
N LEU A 26 3.81 -24.54 -3.62
CA LEU A 26 4.26 -25.86 -4.07
C LEU A 26 3.67 -27.05 -3.29
N ALA A 27 2.72 -26.84 -2.38
CA ALA A 27 2.25 -27.90 -1.49
C ALA A 27 0.83 -28.41 -1.79
N GLN A 28 0.29 -28.27 -2.99
CA GLN A 28 -1.00 -28.89 -3.36
C GLN A 28 -0.98 -29.49 -4.76
N ASN A 29 -0.22 -30.56 -4.92
CA ASN A 29 -0.47 -31.52 -6.00
C ASN A 29 0.05 -32.90 -5.60
N SER A 30 -0.63 -33.55 -4.67
CA SER A 30 -0.54 -35.00 -4.48
C SER A 30 -1.93 -35.58 -4.70
N SER A 31 -2.22 -35.93 -5.95
CA SER A 31 -3.35 -36.80 -6.30
C SER A 31 -3.03 -38.22 -5.82
N THR A 32 -3.67 -38.60 -4.73
CA THR A 32 -3.70 -40.01 -4.28
C THR A 32 -4.72 -40.73 -5.12
N SER A 33 -4.22 -41.56 -6.05
CA SER A 33 -4.98 -42.61 -6.72
C SER A 33 -5.24 -43.73 -5.72
N SER A 34 -6.45 -43.87 -5.22
CA SER A 34 -6.90 -45.08 -4.55
C SER A 34 -7.73 -45.94 -5.49
N SER A 35 -7.27 -47.14 -5.64
CA SER A 35 -7.85 -48.23 -6.44
C SER A 35 -9.25 -48.64 -5.99
N SER A 36 -10.04 -48.91 -7.00
CA SER A 36 -11.36 -49.52 -7.06
C SER A 36 -11.60 -50.70 -6.13
N GLN A 37 -12.71 -50.64 -5.38
CA GLN A 37 -13.50 -51.85 -5.04
C GLN A 37 -14.88 -51.71 -5.65
N SER A 38 -15.21 -52.70 -6.52
CA SER A 38 -16.53 -52.86 -7.11
C SER A 38 -17.53 -53.28 -6.07
N ALA A 39 -18.55 -52.48 -5.85
CA ALA A 39 -19.83 -52.88 -5.29
C ALA A 39 -20.89 -52.62 -6.37
N THR A 40 -21.47 -53.68 -6.85
CA THR A 40 -22.61 -53.70 -7.78
C THR A 40 -23.81 -53.17 -7.05
N ASP A 41 -24.21 -51.93 -7.30
CA ASP A 41 -25.49 -51.43 -6.86
C ASP A 41 -26.17 -50.75 -8.04
N ASN A 42 -27.32 -51.33 -8.44
CA ASN A 42 -28.21 -50.90 -9.51
C ASN A 42 -29.01 -49.68 -9.08
N SER A 43 -28.39 -48.55 -8.98
CA SER A 43 -29.07 -47.24 -8.93
C SER A 43 -28.70 -46.46 -10.19
N ALA A 44 -29.74 -46.03 -10.92
CA ALA A 44 -29.63 -45.26 -12.13
C ALA A 44 -28.64 -44.08 -11.96
N PRO A 45 -27.75 -43.80 -12.91
CA PRO A 45 -26.81 -42.71 -12.82
C PRO A 45 -27.62 -41.41 -12.84
N MET A 46 -27.75 -40.75 -11.69
CA MET A 46 -28.02 -39.32 -11.67
C MET A 46 -26.81 -38.63 -12.27
N ASN A 47 -26.85 -38.44 -13.57
CA ASN A 47 -25.90 -37.63 -14.32
C ASN A 47 -26.13 -36.15 -14.01
N GLY A 48 -25.98 -35.77 -12.74
CA GLY A 48 -25.83 -34.41 -12.32
C GLY A 48 -24.40 -34.01 -12.62
N SER A 49 -24.11 -33.59 -13.86
CA SER A 49 -22.89 -32.91 -14.15
C SER A 49 -22.90 -31.60 -13.34
N TYR A 50 -22.25 -31.62 -12.18
CA TYR A 50 -21.97 -30.40 -11.46
C TYR A 50 -21.08 -29.54 -12.34
N ILE A 51 -21.65 -28.55 -13.02
CA ILE A 51 -20.90 -27.55 -13.75
C ILE A 51 -20.18 -26.73 -12.68
N SER A 52 -18.94 -27.07 -12.38
CA SER A 52 -18.08 -26.24 -11.54
C SER A 52 -17.77 -24.98 -12.31
N ILE A 53 -18.45 -23.91 -12.02
CA ILE A 53 -18.17 -22.59 -12.59
C ILE A 53 -16.97 -22.02 -11.83
N ASP A 54 -15.80 -22.04 -12.48
CA ASP A 54 -14.60 -21.35 -11.97
C ASP A 54 -14.83 -19.84 -12.09
N PRO A 55 -14.99 -19.09 -10.97
CA PRO A 55 -15.22 -17.66 -11.02
C PRO A 55 -14.05 -16.87 -11.64
N LEU A 56 -12.87 -17.50 -11.70
CA LEU A 56 -11.65 -16.92 -12.24
C LEU A 56 -11.39 -17.30 -13.72
N ALA A 57 -12.22 -18.12 -14.33
CA ALA A 57 -12.04 -18.55 -15.72
C ALA A 57 -12.06 -17.37 -16.73
N LYS A 58 -12.70 -16.25 -16.36
CA LYS A 58 -12.83 -15.05 -17.20
C LYS A 58 -11.86 -13.94 -16.85
N VAL A 59 -11.00 -14.14 -15.86
CA VAL A 59 -10.02 -13.12 -15.45
C VAL A 59 -9.04 -12.86 -16.60
N ARG A 60 -8.92 -11.60 -16.98
CA ARG A 60 -7.99 -11.09 -18.00
C ARG A 60 -7.40 -9.78 -17.54
N TYR A 61 -6.20 -9.46 -18.08
CA TYR A 61 -5.50 -8.20 -17.85
C TYR A 61 -5.55 -7.36 -19.14
N ASP A 62 -6.76 -7.17 -19.68
CA ASP A 62 -7.05 -6.37 -20.88
C ASP A 62 -7.97 -5.18 -20.57
N ASN A 63 -8.23 -4.90 -19.30
CA ASN A 63 -8.93 -3.71 -18.85
C ASN A 63 -8.11 -2.45 -19.20
N ARG A 64 -8.83 -1.36 -19.46
CA ARG A 64 -8.21 -0.06 -19.76
C ARG A 64 -8.16 0.86 -18.54
N TYR A 65 -9.11 0.69 -17.64
CA TYR A 65 -9.27 1.45 -16.42
C TYR A 65 -9.49 0.50 -15.26
N ASP A 66 -8.96 0.87 -14.12
CA ASP A 66 -9.35 0.32 -12.83
C ASP A 66 -9.36 1.41 -11.76
N VAL A 67 -10.09 1.16 -10.69
CA VAL A 67 -10.17 2.05 -9.53
C VAL A 67 -10.09 1.20 -8.28
N SER A 68 -9.30 1.62 -7.32
CA SER A 68 -9.19 0.96 -6.02
C SER A 68 -9.50 1.89 -4.88
N LEU A 69 -10.05 1.33 -3.81
CA LEU A 69 -10.27 2.00 -2.53
C LEU A 69 -9.83 1.07 -1.41
N GLY A 70 -9.00 1.58 -0.52
CA GLY A 70 -8.44 0.81 0.58
C GLY A 70 -8.34 1.60 1.88
N MET A 71 -8.22 0.86 2.98
CA MET A 71 -7.74 1.39 4.24
C MET A 71 -6.22 1.46 4.19
N ALA A 72 -5.66 2.56 4.69
CA ALA A 72 -4.24 2.81 4.61
C ALA A 72 -3.65 3.08 6.00
N TYR A 73 -2.42 2.67 6.17
CA TYR A 73 -1.57 2.92 7.32
C TYR A 73 -0.29 3.58 6.86
N ASP A 74 0.18 4.57 7.58
CA ASP A 74 1.49 5.21 7.36
C ASP A 74 2.25 5.34 8.68
N HIS A 75 3.54 5.03 8.64
CA HIS A 75 4.47 5.23 9.75
C HIS A 75 5.47 6.30 9.36
N MET A 76 5.25 7.52 9.86
CA MET A 76 6.05 8.69 9.50
C MET A 76 6.63 9.42 10.72
N LYS A 77 7.62 10.29 10.49
CA LYS A 77 8.10 11.24 11.49
C LYS A 77 7.39 12.59 11.34
N ALA A 78 6.92 13.13 12.45
CA ALA A 78 6.27 14.44 12.47
C ALA A 78 7.24 15.62 12.67
N GLY A 79 8.54 15.36 12.73
CA GLY A 79 9.57 16.40 12.89
C GLY A 79 10.98 15.88 12.74
N PRO A 80 11.96 16.78 12.42
CA PRO A 80 13.31 16.38 12.01
C PRO A 80 14.12 15.71 13.10
N ASN A 81 13.86 16.05 14.37
CA ASN A 81 14.60 15.54 15.52
C ASN A 81 13.79 14.53 16.37
N LEU A 82 12.60 14.12 15.91
CA LEU A 82 11.81 13.14 16.61
C LEU A 82 12.37 11.74 16.35
N LEU A 83 12.76 11.05 17.42
CA LEU A 83 13.20 9.66 17.35
C LEU A 83 12.02 8.69 17.18
N GLN A 84 10.85 9.09 17.66
CA GLN A 84 9.64 8.30 17.66
C GLN A 84 8.81 8.62 16.41
N GLY A 85 8.41 7.57 15.68
CA GLY A 85 7.49 7.71 14.56
C GLY A 85 6.04 7.92 15.01
N SER A 86 5.24 8.47 14.12
CA SER A 86 3.80 8.64 14.25
C SER A 86 3.11 7.52 13.48
N ASN A 87 2.10 6.91 14.08
CA ASN A 87 1.28 5.89 13.42
C ASN A 87 -0.02 6.53 12.96
N LEU A 88 -0.23 6.58 11.67
CA LEU A 88 -1.38 7.21 11.06
C LEU A 88 -2.23 6.15 10.36
N GLY A 89 -3.55 6.23 10.54
CA GLY A 89 -4.52 5.46 9.80
C GLY A 89 -5.26 6.33 8.79
N GLY A 90 -5.75 5.73 7.70
CA GLY A 90 -6.39 6.53 6.69
C GLY A 90 -7.03 5.74 5.55
N LEU A 91 -7.21 6.43 4.43
CA LEU A 91 -7.77 5.88 3.21
C LEU A 91 -6.84 6.15 2.03
N ASP A 92 -6.84 5.21 1.09
CA ASP A 92 -6.15 5.28 -0.20
C ASP A 92 -7.19 5.09 -1.31
N LEU A 93 -7.31 6.06 -2.20
CA LEU A 93 -8.10 6.00 -3.42
C LEU A 93 -7.13 6.12 -4.60
N SER A 94 -7.05 5.10 -5.43
CA SER A 94 -6.24 5.15 -6.65
C SER A 94 -7.02 4.75 -7.88
N GLY A 95 -6.52 5.17 -9.05
CA GLY A 95 -7.06 4.82 -10.33
C GLY A 95 -5.95 4.69 -11.35
N SER A 96 -6.04 3.66 -12.19
CA SER A 96 -5.07 3.33 -13.20
C SER A 96 -5.65 3.42 -14.61
N TYR A 97 -4.79 3.83 -15.53
CA TYR A 97 -5.03 3.84 -16.97
C TYR A 97 -3.96 3.05 -17.71
N TRP A 98 -4.30 1.91 -18.27
CA TRP A 98 -3.39 1.03 -18.98
C TRP A 98 -3.18 1.49 -20.44
N LEU A 99 -1.96 1.96 -20.73
CA LEU A 99 -1.52 2.40 -22.05
C LEU A 99 -1.16 1.21 -22.95
N SER A 100 -0.60 0.17 -22.36
CA SER A 100 -0.18 -1.06 -23.04
C SER A 100 -0.49 -2.27 -22.17
N LYS A 101 -0.04 -3.46 -22.61
CA LYS A 101 -0.23 -4.71 -21.83
C LYS A 101 0.52 -4.73 -20.49
N HIS A 102 1.60 -3.96 -20.39
CA HIS A 102 2.47 -3.97 -19.20
C HIS A 102 2.66 -2.59 -18.57
N TRP A 103 2.35 -1.50 -19.29
CA TRP A 103 2.56 -0.15 -18.81
C TRP A 103 1.26 0.61 -18.65
N GLY A 104 1.08 1.20 -17.51
CA GLY A 104 -0.02 2.08 -17.17
C GLY A 104 0.47 3.38 -16.52
N ALA A 105 -0.48 4.23 -16.23
CA ALA A 105 -0.33 5.43 -15.42
C ALA A 105 -1.33 5.37 -14.27
N GLU A 106 -0.84 5.51 -13.06
CA GLU A 106 -1.63 5.53 -11.83
C GLU A 106 -1.69 6.94 -11.26
N GLY A 107 -2.86 7.30 -10.71
CA GLY A 107 -3.04 8.46 -9.84
C GLY A 107 -3.60 8.02 -8.49
N SER A 108 -3.02 8.51 -7.39
CA SER A 108 -3.46 8.16 -6.03
C SER A 108 -3.69 9.40 -5.18
N VAL A 109 -4.77 9.35 -4.40
CA VAL A 109 -5.12 10.33 -3.36
C VAL A 109 -5.18 9.58 -2.04
N ARG A 110 -4.34 10.00 -1.08
CA ARG A 110 -4.24 9.36 0.24
C ARG A 110 -4.47 10.37 1.34
N GLY A 111 -5.23 9.99 2.35
CA GLY A 111 -5.44 10.79 3.54
C GLY A 111 -5.13 9.98 4.78
N TYR A 112 -4.23 10.48 5.63
CA TYR A 112 -3.82 9.84 6.87
C TYR A 112 -4.04 10.76 8.05
N VAL A 113 -4.52 10.22 9.16
CA VAL A 113 -4.72 10.93 10.42
C VAL A 113 -4.29 10.06 11.60
N GLY A 114 -3.79 10.69 12.64
CA GLY A 114 -3.39 9.98 13.84
C GLY A 114 -2.75 10.86 14.87
N THR A 115 -1.99 10.27 15.78
CA THR A 115 -1.26 10.97 16.83
C THR A 115 0.23 10.72 16.68
N SER A 116 1.01 11.74 16.94
CA SER A 116 2.46 11.61 16.94
C SER A 116 2.94 10.75 18.10
N GLY A 117 4.13 10.13 17.94
CA GLY A 117 4.83 9.45 19.03
C GLY A 117 5.53 10.39 20.03
N ALA A 118 5.30 11.71 19.94
CA ALA A 118 5.99 12.67 20.82
C ALA A 118 5.61 12.46 22.29
N GLY A 119 6.63 12.36 23.15
CA GLY A 119 6.46 12.29 24.60
C GLY A 119 5.89 13.59 25.18
N THR A 120 5.42 13.55 26.43
CA THR A 120 4.94 14.73 27.13
C THR A 120 6.08 15.75 27.31
N ASN A 121 5.85 16.98 26.88
CA ASN A 121 6.77 18.11 27.05
C ASN A 121 6.44 18.95 28.28
N ALA A 122 7.21 20.03 28.52
CA ALA A 122 7.00 20.97 29.63
C ALA A 122 5.63 21.68 29.61
N TYR A 123 4.97 21.73 28.46
CA TYR A 123 3.63 22.31 28.27
C TYR A 123 2.50 21.30 28.38
N SER A 124 2.79 20.08 28.85
CA SER A 124 1.84 18.97 28.96
C SER A 124 1.18 18.58 27.62
N ILE A 125 1.88 18.82 26.51
CA ILE A 125 1.47 18.37 25.19
C ILE A 125 2.05 16.96 25.00
N LYS A 126 1.18 15.97 24.77
CA LYS A 126 1.54 14.57 24.55
C LYS A 126 0.84 14.06 23.29
N GLY A 127 1.61 13.50 22.37
CA GLY A 127 1.06 12.87 21.17
C GLY A 127 0.13 13.77 20.37
N PRO A 128 0.55 14.99 19.95
CA PRO A 128 -0.35 15.90 19.22
C PRO A 128 -0.87 15.25 17.94
N PHE A 129 -2.03 15.71 17.49
CA PHE A 129 -2.66 15.27 16.25
C PHE A 129 -1.77 15.58 15.04
N VAL A 130 -1.67 14.62 14.12
CA VAL A 130 -0.98 14.75 12.84
C VAL A 130 -1.90 14.28 11.73
N ALA A 131 -1.97 15.05 10.64
CA ALA A 131 -2.64 14.63 9.43
C ALA A 131 -1.75 14.85 8.21
N GLN A 132 -1.90 13.98 7.20
CA GLN A 132 -1.18 14.06 5.95
C GLN A 132 -2.14 13.75 4.80
N TYR A 133 -2.11 14.57 3.77
CA TYR A 133 -2.90 14.40 2.55
C TYR A 133 -1.98 14.41 1.35
N MET A 134 -2.01 13.35 0.54
CA MET A 134 -1.11 13.15 -0.60
C MET A 134 -1.88 13.09 -1.90
N PHE A 135 -1.29 13.68 -2.94
CA PHE A 135 -1.78 13.67 -4.31
C PHE A 135 -0.59 13.34 -5.21
N VAL A 136 -0.56 12.13 -5.74
CA VAL A 136 0.59 11.61 -6.49
C VAL A 136 0.12 10.92 -7.76
N ALA A 137 0.95 10.94 -8.79
CA ALA A 137 0.71 10.22 -10.03
C ALA A 137 2.03 9.77 -10.65
N GLY A 138 1.99 8.71 -11.46
CA GLY A 138 3.18 8.23 -12.14
C GLY A 138 2.96 6.95 -12.91
N PRO A 139 4.04 6.36 -13.44
CA PRO A 139 3.98 5.11 -14.16
C PRO A 139 3.79 3.92 -13.24
N GLU A 140 3.07 2.93 -13.75
CA GLU A 140 2.95 1.60 -13.18
C GLU A 140 3.32 0.53 -14.21
N TRP A 141 3.81 -0.60 -13.74
CA TRP A 141 4.23 -1.72 -14.57
C TRP A 141 3.63 -3.03 -14.06
N LEU A 142 2.87 -3.70 -14.95
CA LEU A 142 2.32 -5.03 -14.70
C LEU A 142 3.41 -6.09 -14.90
N GLY A 143 3.82 -6.69 -13.82
CA GLY A 143 4.80 -7.77 -13.76
C GLY A 143 4.18 -9.15 -13.97
N PRO A 144 4.69 -10.17 -13.27
CA PRO A 144 4.15 -11.52 -13.32
C PRO A 144 2.68 -11.55 -12.88
N HIS A 145 1.83 -12.19 -13.70
CA HIS A 145 0.40 -12.29 -13.43
C HIS A 145 -0.19 -13.59 -13.95
N ASN A 146 -1.26 -14.02 -13.31
CA ASN A 146 -2.05 -15.18 -13.70
C ASN A 146 -3.52 -14.98 -13.30
N LYS A 147 -4.38 -15.97 -13.53
CA LYS A 147 -5.81 -15.86 -13.17
C LYS A 147 -6.08 -15.64 -11.68
N HIS A 148 -5.14 -15.99 -10.79
CA HIS A 148 -5.31 -15.84 -9.35
C HIS A 148 -4.82 -14.48 -8.82
N GLY A 149 -3.81 -13.89 -9.46
CA GLY A 149 -3.27 -12.61 -9.02
C GLY A 149 -2.23 -12.02 -9.95
N ALA A 150 -1.77 -10.82 -9.59
CA ALA A 150 -0.73 -10.06 -10.28
C ALA A 150 0.18 -9.34 -9.30
N LEU A 151 1.39 -9.07 -9.75
CA LEU A 151 2.33 -8.17 -9.13
C LEU A 151 2.47 -6.93 -10.03
N ILE A 152 2.21 -5.77 -9.49
CA ILE A 152 2.34 -4.48 -10.18
C ILE A 152 3.35 -3.65 -9.41
N ALA A 153 4.32 -3.04 -10.09
CA ALA A 153 5.24 -2.09 -9.50
C ALA A 153 4.88 -0.67 -9.93
N HIS A 154 5.04 0.31 -9.05
CA HIS A 154 4.80 1.71 -9.39
C HIS A 154 5.82 2.67 -8.81
N VAL A 155 5.94 3.83 -9.45
CA VAL A 155 6.69 4.99 -8.97
C VAL A 155 5.83 6.21 -9.22
N LEU A 156 5.37 6.84 -8.13
CA LEU A 156 4.47 7.99 -8.19
C LEU A 156 5.16 9.21 -7.60
N ALA A 157 4.92 10.38 -8.18
CA ALA A 157 5.45 11.65 -7.68
C ALA A 157 4.34 12.70 -7.62
N GLY A 158 4.47 13.65 -6.70
CA GLY A 158 3.48 14.70 -6.52
C GLY A 158 3.72 15.54 -5.29
N GLY A 159 2.65 15.89 -4.59
CA GLY A 159 2.69 16.71 -3.39
C GLY A 159 1.97 16.07 -2.21
N THR A 160 2.39 16.48 -1.04
CA THR A 160 1.76 16.13 0.23
C THR A 160 1.53 17.38 1.07
N TYR A 161 0.37 17.52 1.67
CA TYR A 161 0.09 18.54 2.68
C TYR A 161 0.14 17.91 4.05
N GLY A 162 1.09 18.36 4.88
CA GLY A 162 1.22 17.94 6.28
C GLY A 162 0.57 18.97 7.19
N ASN A 163 -0.26 18.51 8.12
CA ASN A 163 -0.86 19.33 9.19
C ASN A 163 -0.31 18.81 10.52
N PHE A 164 0.55 19.61 11.14
CA PHE A 164 1.30 19.26 12.36
C PHE A 164 0.98 20.19 13.52
N GLU A 165 0.34 21.35 13.27
CA GLU A 165 0.19 22.45 14.25
C GLU A 165 -1.16 22.43 14.98
N LYS A 166 -2.13 21.67 14.51
CA LYS A 166 -3.53 21.73 14.95
C LYS A 166 -3.75 21.52 16.45
N ASP A 167 -2.95 20.66 17.09
CA ASP A 167 -3.17 20.25 18.49
C ASP A 167 -2.05 20.74 19.44
N LEU A 168 -1.38 21.85 19.09
CA LEU A 168 -0.30 22.42 19.88
C LEU A 168 -0.77 23.43 20.94
N ARG A 169 -2.08 23.59 21.14
CA ARG A 169 -2.68 24.51 22.14
C ARG A 169 -2.19 25.95 22.00
N GLY A 170 -1.93 26.40 20.77
CA GLY A 170 -1.44 27.74 20.47
C GLY A 170 0.07 27.93 20.67
N HIS A 171 0.82 26.86 20.96
CA HIS A 171 2.27 26.90 21.02
C HIS A 171 2.89 26.68 19.64
N SER A 172 4.10 27.21 19.44
CA SER A 172 4.88 26.99 18.22
C SER A 172 5.25 25.51 18.04
N PRO A 173 5.33 24.98 16.81
CA PRO A 173 5.84 23.64 16.52
C PRO A 173 7.22 23.35 17.12
N SER A 174 8.03 24.38 17.36
CA SER A 174 9.35 24.26 17.97
C SER A 174 9.34 23.64 19.37
N VAL A 175 8.26 23.79 20.16
CA VAL A 175 8.16 23.24 21.52
C VAL A 175 8.04 21.72 21.55
N VAL A 176 7.62 21.11 20.44
CA VAL A 176 7.51 19.66 20.24
C VAL A 176 8.47 19.14 19.14
N ALA A 177 9.29 20.02 18.57
CA ALA A 177 10.19 19.74 17.46
C ALA A 177 9.49 19.18 16.21
N PHE A 178 8.29 19.69 15.88
CA PHE A 178 7.50 19.31 14.72
C PHE A 178 7.87 20.10 13.48
N TYR A 179 7.53 19.57 12.31
CA TYR A 179 7.43 20.33 11.07
C TYR A 179 6.31 21.37 11.16
N ASN A 180 6.38 22.39 10.30
CA ASN A 180 5.28 23.32 10.14
C ASN A 180 4.22 22.76 9.19
N ASP A 181 3.00 23.29 9.30
CA ASP A 181 1.95 23.04 8.32
C ASP A 181 2.41 23.52 6.94
N GLN A 182 2.53 22.61 6.00
CA GLN A 182 3.06 22.96 4.67
C GLN A 182 2.67 21.96 3.59
N LEU A 183 2.71 22.46 2.35
CA LEU A 183 2.75 21.63 1.15
C LEU A 183 4.20 21.28 0.84
N ALA A 184 4.48 20.02 0.63
CA ALA A 184 5.82 19.49 0.38
C ALA A 184 5.82 18.53 -0.82
N PRO A 185 6.95 18.35 -1.51
CA PRO A 185 7.07 17.32 -2.52
C PRO A 185 7.03 15.93 -1.88
N ALA A 186 6.40 14.99 -2.59
CA ALA A 186 6.32 13.60 -2.19
C ALA A 186 6.59 12.67 -3.36
N MET A 187 7.18 11.50 -3.06
CA MET A 187 7.40 10.42 -4.00
C MET A 187 7.05 9.09 -3.33
N ILE A 188 6.41 8.21 -4.08
CA ILE A 188 6.05 6.86 -3.63
C ILE A 188 6.75 5.85 -4.54
N MET A 189 7.36 4.85 -3.94
CA MET A 189 7.94 3.70 -4.63
C MET A 189 7.42 2.43 -3.98
N GLY A 190 6.78 1.58 -4.74
CA GLY A 190 6.19 0.36 -4.21
C GLY A 190 5.49 -0.48 -5.26
N GLY A 191 4.35 -1.04 -4.90
CA GLY A 191 3.57 -1.81 -5.84
C GLY A 191 2.38 -2.51 -5.20
N HIS A 192 1.61 -3.18 -6.05
CA HIS A 192 0.39 -3.86 -5.67
C HIS A 192 0.55 -5.37 -5.77
N PHE A 193 0.05 -6.05 -4.76
CA PHE A 193 -0.24 -7.49 -4.78
C PHE A 193 -1.74 -7.65 -4.97
N ASP A 194 -2.13 -7.98 -6.20
CA ASP A 194 -3.52 -8.16 -6.57
C ASP A 194 -3.91 -9.63 -6.48
N LEU A 195 -4.98 -9.91 -5.73
CA LEU A 195 -5.59 -11.23 -5.61
C LEU A 195 -6.97 -11.21 -6.25
N ASN A 196 -7.10 -11.80 -7.43
CA ASN A 196 -8.35 -11.82 -8.18
C ASN A 196 -9.41 -12.65 -7.44
N ARG A 197 -10.60 -12.09 -7.28
CA ARG A 197 -11.78 -12.77 -6.71
C ARG A 197 -12.83 -13.06 -7.77
N SER A 198 -12.88 -12.24 -8.82
CA SER A 198 -13.74 -12.44 -9.98
C SER A 198 -13.16 -11.73 -11.21
N GLU A 199 -13.90 -11.70 -12.32
CA GLU A 199 -13.52 -10.96 -13.53
C GLU A 199 -13.27 -9.45 -13.26
N HIS A 200 -13.98 -8.87 -12.27
CA HIS A 200 -13.96 -7.43 -12.02
C HIS A 200 -13.39 -7.06 -10.64
N TRP A 201 -13.53 -7.93 -9.64
CA TRP A 201 -13.14 -7.61 -8.27
C TRP A 201 -11.82 -8.25 -7.89
N VAL A 202 -10.96 -7.42 -7.34
CA VAL A 202 -9.62 -7.78 -6.88
C VAL A 202 -9.45 -7.32 -5.43
N PHE A 203 -8.85 -8.14 -4.62
CA PHE A 203 -8.33 -7.75 -3.32
C PHE A 203 -6.90 -7.29 -3.50
N ARG A 204 -6.61 -6.04 -3.12
CA ARG A 204 -5.32 -5.38 -3.34
C ARG A 204 -4.60 -5.10 -2.02
N ILE A 205 -3.32 -5.40 -1.98
CA ILE A 205 -2.40 -5.03 -0.88
C ILE A 205 -1.28 -4.19 -1.49
N THR A 206 -1.03 -3.01 -0.93
CA THR A 206 -0.07 -2.04 -1.48
C THR A 206 0.95 -1.64 -0.41
N PRO A 207 2.11 -2.31 -0.34
CA PRO A 207 3.24 -1.88 0.47
C PRO A 207 4.07 -0.83 -0.29
N ASP A 208 4.31 0.32 0.35
CA ASP A 208 5.00 1.46 -0.25
C ASP A 208 6.07 2.05 0.65
N ALA A 209 7.15 2.50 0.03
CA ALA A 209 8.08 3.44 0.61
C ALA A 209 7.69 4.85 0.16
N VAL A 210 7.40 5.72 1.11
CA VAL A 210 6.95 7.09 0.89
C VAL A 210 8.06 8.05 1.27
N LEU A 211 8.53 8.84 0.31
CA LEU A 211 9.51 9.90 0.52
C LEU A 211 8.78 11.22 0.60
N THR A 212 9.00 11.96 1.69
CA THR A 212 8.45 13.31 1.89
C THR A 212 9.57 14.27 2.29
N HIS A 213 9.47 15.52 1.85
CA HIS A 213 10.47 16.53 2.15
C HIS A 213 9.83 17.70 2.89
N TYR A 214 9.74 17.57 4.21
CA TYR A 214 9.20 18.61 5.08
C TYR A 214 10.32 19.49 5.66
N GLY A 215 9.96 20.70 6.08
CA GLY A 215 10.87 21.64 6.70
C GLY A 215 10.30 22.29 7.96
N THR A 216 11.14 23.07 8.62
CA THR A 216 10.77 23.89 9.78
C THR A 216 11.05 25.35 9.46
N ASN A 217 10.26 26.27 10.03
CA ASN A 217 10.51 27.72 9.96
C ASN A 217 11.16 28.27 11.24
N TYR A 218 11.68 27.38 12.10
CA TYR A 218 12.35 27.75 13.34
C TYR A 218 13.76 27.15 13.39
N GLY A 219 14.62 27.73 14.24
CA GLY A 219 16.02 27.32 14.36
C GLY A 219 16.81 27.55 13.09
N ALA A 220 17.51 26.53 12.63
CA ALA A 220 18.35 26.57 11.43
C ALA A 220 17.56 26.30 10.12
N ASN A 221 16.24 26.42 10.10
CA ASN A 221 15.36 26.07 8.98
C ASN A 221 15.68 24.66 8.43
N LEU A 222 15.60 23.68 9.29
CA LEU A 222 15.92 22.30 8.96
C LEU A 222 14.88 21.76 8.00
N SER A 223 15.30 21.38 6.81
CA SER A 223 14.52 20.56 5.89
C SER A 223 15.11 19.16 5.82
N GLN A 224 14.28 18.14 5.81
CA GLN A 224 14.72 16.77 5.79
C GLN A 224 13.85 15.94 4.84
N THR A 225 14.49 15.06 4.09
CA THR A 225 13.79 14.02 3.37
C THR A 225 13.65 12.81 4.27
N ASP A 226 12.44 12.46 4.61
CA ASP A 226 12.12 11.27 5.38
C ASP A 226 11.61 10.15 4.46
N ILE A 227 12.03 8.93 4.76
CA ILE A 227 11.51 7.72 4.13
C ILE A 227 10.57 7.07 5.14
N ASN A 228 9.31 7.02 4.80
CA ASN A 228 8.24 6.45 5.59
C ASN A 228 7.79 5.12 4.98
N PHE A 229 7.14 4.28 5.77
CA PHE A 229 6.53 3.04 5.30
C PHE A 229 5.01 3.19 5.34
N ALA A 230 4.37 2.97 4.20
CA ALA A 230 2.92 2.91 4.08
C ALA A 230 2.46 1.52 3.63
N LEU A 231 1.29 1.13 4.09
CA LEU A 231 0.63 -0.10 3.69
C LEU A 231 -0.86 0.21 3.47
N SER A 232 -1.40 -0.11 2.30
CA SER A 232 -2.84 -0.09 2.11
C SER A 232 -3.41 -1.47 1.76
N VAL A 233 -4.66 -1.70 2.15
CA VAL A 233 -5.40 -2.93 1.89
C VAL A 233 -6.81 -2.56 1.47
N GLY A 234 -7.24 -3.04 0.31
CA GLY A 234 -8.52 -2.62 -0.25
C GLY A 234 -9.06 -3.50 -1.35
N LEU A 235 -10.02 -2.95 -2.05
CA LEU A 235 -10.67 -3.57 -3.20
C LEU A 235 -10.42 -2.73 -4.44
N GLU A 236 -10.13 -3.40 -5.54
CA GLU A 236 -10.02 -2.82 -6.87
C GLU A 236 -11.17 -3.32 -7.73
N TYR A 237 -11.69 -2.45 -8.57
CA TYR A 237 -12.67 -2.75 -9.60
C TYR A 237 -12.08 -2.52 -10.99
N LYS A 238 -12.01 -3.59 -11.81
CA LYS A 238 -11.54 -3.57 -13.20
C LYS A 238 -12.70 -3.33 -14.16
N PHE A 239 -12.63 -2.23 -14.91
CA PHE A 239 -13.63 -1.91 -15.90
C PHE A 239 -13.42 -2.73 -17.17
N LYS A 240 -14.49 -3.34 -17.65
CA LYS A 240 -14.48 -4.13 -18.89
C LYS A 240 -14.15 -3.24 -20.09
N LYS A 241 -13.24 -3.70 -20.93
CA LYS A 241 -12.99 -3.04 -22.22
C LYS A 241 -14.25 -3.13 -23.08
N LYS A 242 -14.86 -1.99 -23.41
CA LYS A 242 -15.90 -1.96 -24.45
C LYS A 242 -15.25 -2.39 -25.78
N ARG A 243 -15.78 -3.44 -26.38
CA ARG A 243 -15.45 -3.84 -27.75
C ARG A 243 -15.97 -2.82 -28.75
#